data_db7c260e40ae00704a34bbf068cd15d6
#
_entry.id   db7c260e40ae00704a34bbf068cd15d6
#
_cell.length_a   1.000
_cell.length_b   1.000
_cell.length_c   1.000
_cell.angle_alpha   90.00
_cell.angle_beta   90.00
_cell.angle_gamma   90.00
#
_symmetry.space_group_name_H-M   'P 1'
#
loop_
_entity.id
_entity.type
_entity.pdbx_description
1 polymer ?
#
loop_
_entity_poly.entity_id
_entity_poly.type
_entity_poly.pdbx_seq_one_letter_code
_entity_poly.pdbx_strand_id
1 'polypeptide(L)'
;MSAHLAWGNISSKQCYQFILNHADFDKNKRNFRAFLTRLKWRCHFMQKFEVENEYETRCINKGYELLEKSKNKEFISHWMDGKTGFPMVDASIRSVKETGWLNFRMRAMLVSFFCHHLDQDWRDGANFLARQFLDYEPGIHFPQFQMQAGTTGINTIRIYNPVKQSEDHDKEGVFIKKWIPELASCPTSSIHEPWNYYSTNDMFLSLIHI
;
A
#
# COMPACT_ATOMS: atom_id res chain seq x y z
N MET A 1 -10.77 -9.15 -7.91
CA MET A 1 -12.06 -8.45 -8.05
C MET A 1 -11.90 -6.93 -8.22
N SER A 2 -11.04 -6.25 -7.46
CA SER A 2 -10.86 -4.78 -7.57
C SER A 2 -10.54 -4.30 -8.99
N ALA A 3 -9.65 -4.98 -9.72
CA ALA A 3 -9.37 -4.67 -11.11
C ALA A 3 -10.62 -4.78 -12.01
N HIS A 4 -11.43 -5.82 -11.86
CA HIS A 4 -12.67 -5.97 -12.64
C HIS A 4 -13.69 -4.86 -12.35
N LEU A 5 -13.72 -4.34 -11.13
CA LEU A 5 -14.55 -3.19 -10.76
C LEU A 5 -13.99 -1.88 -11.31
N ALA A 6 -12.67 -1.72 -11.35
CA ALA A 6 -12.02 -0.53 -11.89
C ALA A 6 -12.20 -0.43 -13.41
N TRP A 7 -12.07 -1.56 -14.12
CA TRP A 7 -12.21 -1.64 -15.57
C TRP A 7 -13.66 -1.82 -16.06
N GLY A 8 -14.64 -1.79 -15.17
CA GLY A 8 -16.06 -1.91 -15.56
C GLY A 8 -16.52 -3.28 -16.04
N ASN A 9 -15.69 -4.32 -15.87
CA ASN A 9 -16.06 -5.70 -16.26
C ASN A 9 -17.25 -6.21 -15.43
N ILE A 10 -17.40 -5.69 -14.21
CA ILE A 10 -18.53 -5.92 -13.32
C ILE A 10 -18.84 -4.63 -12.55
N SER A 11 -20.11 -4.29 -12.40
CA SER A 11 -20.53 -3.12 -11.65
C SER A 11 -20.66 -3.42 -10.14
N SER A 12 -20.50 -2.39 -9.31
CA SER A 12 -20.78 -2.50 -7.87
C SER A 12 -22.21 -2.96 -7.60
N LYS A 13 -23.18 -2.55 -8.43
CA LYS A 13 -24.59 -2.97 -8.34
C LYS A 13 -24.76 -4.46 -8.58
N GLN A 14 -24.14 -4.99 -9.63
CA GLN A 14 -24.18 -6.43 -9.92
C GLN A 14 -23.56 -7.26 -8.79
N CYS A 15 -22.40 -6.84 -8.27
CA CYS A 15 -21.78 -7.50 -7.11
C CYS A 15 -22.69 -7.46 -5.89
N TYR A 16 -23.31 -6.32 -5.61
CA TYR A 16 -24.21 -6.13 -4.48
C TYR A 16 -25.42 -7.07 -4.57
N GLN A 17 -26.09 -7.09 -5.72
CA GLN A 17 -27.25 -7.94 -5.97
C GLN A 17 -26.91 -9.44 -5.94
N PHE A 18 -25.79 -9.83 -6.54
CA PHE A 18 -25.32 -11.22 -6.51
C PHE A 18 -25.12 -11.71 -5.08
N ILE A 19 -24.51 -10.90 -4.22
CA ILE A 19 -24.25 -11.27 -2.84
C ILE A 19 -25.54 -11.36 -2.02
N LEU A 20 -26.47 -10.42 -2.19
CA LEU A 20 -27.75 -10.46 -1.47
C LEU A 20 -28.57 -11.71 -1.80
N ASN A 21 -28.48 -12.18 -3.05
CA ASN A 21 -29.20 -13.34 -3.55
C ASN A 21 -28.41 -14.66 -3.44
N HIS A 22 -27.23 -14.63 -2.82
CA HIS A 22 -26.39 -15.83 -2.71
C HIS A 22 -26.98 -16.85 -1.76
N ALA A 23 -27.06 -18.12 -2.19
CA ALA A 23 -27.67 -19.21 -1.41
C ALA A 23 -27.08 -19.37 0.01
N ASP A 24 -25.77 -19.10 0.18
CA ASP A 24 -25.10 -19.17 1.48
C ASP A 24 -25.06 -17.84 2.24
N PHE A 25 -25.88 -16.85 1.84
CA PHE A 25 -25.84 -15.52 2.47
C PHE A 25 -26.02 -15.62 4.00
N ASP A 26 -27.04 -16.36 4.45
CA ASP A 26 -27.33 -16.46 5.88
C ASP A 26 -26.25 -17.24 6.65
N LYS A 27 -25.65 -18.27 6.04
CA LYS A 27 -24.54 -19.02 6.63
C LYS A 27 -23.28 -18.19 6.82
N ASN A 28 -22.99 -17.25 5.89
CA ASN A 28 -21.79 -16.43 5.86
C ASN A 28 -22.09 -14.93 6.01
N LYS A 29 -23.17 -14.57 6.63
CA LYS A 29 -23.74 -13.23 6.74
C LYS A 29 -22.71 -12.17 7.15
N ARG A 30 -21.82 -12.46 8.11
CA ARG A 30 -20.78 -11.54 8.57
C ARG A 30 -19.82 -11.17 7.43
N ASN A 31 -19.33 -12.14 6.69
CA ASN A 31 -18.37 -11.92 5.61
C ASN A 31 -19.02 -11.21 4.43
N PHE A 32 -20.23 -11.61 4.04
CA PHE A 32 -20.98 -10.95 2.98
C PHE A 32 -21.33 -9.49 3.32
N ARG A 33 -21.78 -9.21 4.53
CA ARG A 33 -22.02 -7.83 4.98
C ARG A 33 -20.76 -6.99 5.00
N ALA A 34 -19.64 -7.55 5.44
CA ALA A 34 -18.35 -6.86 5.39
C ALA A 34 -17.96 -6.49 3.96
N PHE A 35 -18.15 -7.39 2.99
CA PHE A 35 -17.90 -7.12 1.59
C PHE A 35 -18.87 -6.05 1.02
N LEU A 36 -20.16 -6.15 1.30
CA LEU A 36 -21.15 -5.13 0.89
C LEU A 36 -20.81 -3.74 1.43
N THR A 37 -20.29 -3.68 2.67
CA THR A 37 -19.79 -2.44 3.26
C THR A 37 -18.62 -1.87 2.45
N ARG A 38 -17.69 -2.72 1.97
CA ARG A 38 -16.57 -2.27 1.12
C ARG A 38 -17.04 -1.70 -0.21
N LEU A 39 -18.06 -2.28 -0.83
CA LEU A 39 -18.65 -1.72 -2.04
C LEU A 39 -19.26 -0.32 -1.81
N LYS A 40 -19.92 -0.11 -0.66
CA LYS A 40 -20.45 1.21 -0.28
C LYS A 40 -19.33 2.22 -0.07
N TRP A 41 -18.26 1.84 0.63
CA TRP A 41 -17.09 2.69 0.81
C TRP A 41 -16.46 3.08 -0.53
N ARG A 42 -16.34 2.13 -1.47
CA ARG A 42 -15.86 2.42 -2.82
C ARG A 42 -16.68 3.54 -3.47
N CYS A 43 -17.99 3.39 -3.52
CA CYS A 43 -18.88 4.40 -4.10
C CYS A 43 -18.78 5.76 -3.38
N HIS A 44 -18.70 5.73 -2.04
CA HIS A 44 -18.55 6.95 -1.24
C HIS A 44 -17.28 7.73 -1.59
N PHE A 45 -16.15 7.07 -1.67
CA PHE A 45 -14.89 7.72 -2.02
C PHE A 45 -14.88 8.28 -3.44
N MET A 46 -15.44 7.55 -4.40
CA MET A 46 -15.55 8.03 -5.77
C MET A 46 -16.43 9.29 -5.85
N GLN A 47 -17.62 9.25 -5.28
CA GLN A 47 -18.53 10.40 -5.26
C GLN A 47 -17.92 11.62 -4.55
N LYS A 48 -17.20 11.40 -3.47
CA LYS A 48 -16.49 12.48 -2.77
C LYS A 48 -15.42 13.11 -3.65
N PHE A 49 -14.68 12.31 -4.38
CA PHE A 49 -13.64 12.78 -5.30
C PHE A 49 -14.23 13.53 -6.50
N GLU A 50 -15.39 13.12 -7.02
CA GLU A 50 -16.12 13.83 -8.08
C GLU A 50 -16.49 15.26 -7.67
N VAL A 51 -16.76 15.48 -6.39
CA VAL A 51 -17.07 16.80 -5.84
C VAL A 51 -15.80 17.62 -5.54
N GLU A 52 -14.76 16.96 -5.05
CA GLU A 52 -13.52 17.58 -4.59
C GLU A 52 -12.28 16.90 -5.22
N ASN A 53 -12.08 17.05 -6.52
CA ASN A 53 -10.98 16.43 -7.27
C ASN A 53 -9.60 17.02 -6.92
N GLU A 54 -9.55 18.16 -6.23
CA GLU A 54 -8.30 18.74 -5.72
C GLU A 54 -7.51 17.79 -4.79
N TYR A 55 -8.14 16.73 -4.26
CA TYR A 55 -7.46 15.69 -3.46
C TYR A 55 -6.34 14.96 -4.20
N GLU A 56 -6.28 15.08 -5.51
CA GLU A 56 -5.17 14.57 -6.30
C GLU A 56 -3.86 15.33 -6.03
N THR A 57 -3.96 16.62 -5.78
CA THR A 57 -2.79 17.52 -5.70
C THR A 57 -2.68 18.24 -4.36
N ARG A 58 -3.77 18.35 -3.61
CA ARG A 58 -3.84 19.04 -2.32
C ARG A 58 -4.22 18.13 -1.18
N CYS A 59 -3.80 18.49 0.01
CA CYS A 59 -4.18 17.78 1.23
C CYS A 59 -5.69 17.93 1.49
N ILE A 60 -6.35 16.81 1.85
CA ILE A 60 -7.76 16.81 2.25
C ILE A 60 -8.01 17.80 3.39
N ASN A 61 -7.12 17.83 4.37
CA ASN A 61 -7.11 18.88 5.37
C ASN A 61 -6.07 19.94 4.97
N LYS A 62 -6.53 21.11 4.59
CA LYS A 62 -5.71 22.21 4.08
C LYS A 62 -4.64 22.68 5.07
N GLY A 63 -4.80 22.45 6.38
CA GLY A 63 -3.77 22.78 7.37
C GLY A 63 -2.46 22.04 7.16
N TYR A 64 -2.48 20.85 6.55
CA TYR A 64 -1.29 20.07 6.24
C TYR A 64 -0.52 20.55 4.99
N GLU A 65 -1.05 21.52 4.24
CA GLU A 65 -0.29 22.20 3.17
C GLU A 65 0.88 23.01 3.73
N LEU A 66 0.83 23.38 5.00
CA LEU A 66 1.89 24.10 5.70
C LEU A 66 2.99 23.17 6.23
N LEU A 67 2.81 21.86 6.12
CA LEU A 67 3.80 20.88 6.56
C LEU A 67 4.89 20.74 5.50
N GLU A 68 6.05 21.30 5.80
CA GLU A 68 7.23 21.12 4.94
C GLU A 68 7.77 19.70 5.09
N LYS A 69 8.04 19.05 3.95
CA LYS A 69 8.67 17.75 3.84
C LYS A 69 9.99 17.85 3.10
N SER A 70 10.97 17.14 3.56
CA SER A 70 12.24 17.04 2.84
C SER A 70 12.02 16.30 1.51
N LYS A 71 12.63 16.78 0.41
CA LYS A 71 12.61 16.08 -0.86
C LYS A 71 13.97 15.43 -1.13
N ASN A 72 14.13 14.20 -0.66
CA ASN A 72 15.32 13.43 -0.94
C ASN A 72 15.10 12.52 -2.15
N LYS A 73 15.69 12.90 -3.29
CA LYS A 73 15.54 12.16 -4.55
C LYS A 73 16.09 10.74 -4.48
N GLU A 74 17.13 10.51 -3.71
CA GLU A 74 17.74 9.20 -3.53
C GLU A 74 16.79 8.26 -2.78
N PHE A 75 16.21 8.70 -1.66
CA PHE A 75 15.21 7.93 -0.91
C PHE A 75 13.97 7.62 -1.75
N ILE A 76 13.48 8.61 -2.51
CA ILE A 76 12.35 8.43 -3.42
C ILE A 76 12.67 7.37 -4.47
N SER A 77 13.86 7.45 -5.10
CA SER A 77 14.29 6.50 -6.13
C SER A 77 14.44 5.08 -5.56
N HIS A 78 15.11 4.93 -4.41
CA HIS A 78 15.28 3.63 -3.77
C HIS A 78 13.94 3.00 -3.40
N TRP A 79 13.01 3.79 -2.89
CA TRP A 79 11.68 3.28 -2.59
C TRP A 79 10.94 2.84 -3.87
N MET A 80 10.95 3.66 -4.93
CA MET A 80 10.33 3.33 -6.22
C MET A 80 10.94 2.09 -6.88
N ASP A 81 12.22 1.82 -6.61
CA ASP A 81 12.94 0.67 -7.17
C ASP A 81 12.88 -0.59 -6.30
N GLY A 82 12.29 -0.51 -5.11
CA GLY A 82 12.28 -1.61 -4.15
C GLY A 82 13.69 -1.98 -3.70
N LYS A 83 14.44 -0.95 -3.28
CA LYS A 83 15.83 -1.02 -2.81
C LYS A 83 16.03 -0.23 -1.52
N THR A 84 15.04 -0.27 -0.63
CA THR A 84 15.09 0.44 0.65
C THR A 84 15.90 -0.27 1.71
N GLY A 85 16.21 -1.55 1.51
CA GLY A 85 16.83 -2.43 2.50
C GLY A 85 15.83 -3.07 3.47
N PHE A 86 14.56 -2.69 3.43
CA PHE A 86 13.49 -3.33 4.21
C PHE A 86 12.77 -4.39 3.36
N PRO A 87 12.99 -5.70 3.62
CA PRO A 87 12.56 -6.76 2.71
C PRO A 87 11.08 -6.74 2.35
N MET A 88 10.19 -6.51 3.31
CA MET A 88 8.75 -6.49 3.03
C MET A 88 8.33 -5.27 2.20
N VAL A 89 8.99 -4.12 2.38
CA VAL A 89 8.78 -2.92 1.57
C VAL A 89 9.23 -3.18 0.15
N ASP A 90 10.46 -3.67 -0.02
CA ASP A 90 11.08 -3.91 -1.32
C ASP A 90 10.34 -5.00 -2.11
N ALA A 91 10.00 -6.11 -1.47
CA ALA A 91 9.19 -7.18 -2.06
C ALA A 91 7.82 -6.65 -2.52
N SER A 92 7.19 -5.79 -1.75
CA SER A 92 5.90 -5.19 -2.09
C SER A 92 6.00 -4.27 -3.31
N ILE A 93 7.03 -3.42 -3.39
CA ILE A 93 7.26 -2.56 -4.56
C ILE A 93 7.56 -3.40 -5.80
N ARG A 94 8.47 -4.38 -5.71
CA ARG A 94 8.81 -5.25 -6.85
C ARG A 94 7.58 -6.05 -7.32
N SER A 95 6.79 -6.56 -6.38
CA SER A 95 5.54 -7.28 -6.69
C SER A 95 4.53 -6.40 -7.43
N VAL A 96 4.31 -5.17 -7.00
CA VAL A 96 3.35 -4.29 -7.67
C VAL A 96 3.83 -3.82 -9.04
N LYS A 97 5.12 -3.58 -9.21
CA LYS A 97 5.72 -3.25 -10.53
C LYS A 97 5.51 -4.36 -11.54
N GLU A 98 5.61 -5.62 -11.12
CA GLU A 98 5.49 -6.79 -12.01
C GLU A 98 4.03 -7.20 -12.23
N THR A 99 3.20 -7.16 -11.20
CA THR A 99 1.84 -7.72 -11.25
C THR A 99 0.73 -6.69 -11.34
N GLY A 100 1.02 -5.43 -11.06
CA GLY A 100 0.01 -4.38 -10.93
C GLY A 100 -0.92 -4.54 -9.73
N TRP A 101 -0.65 -5.51 -8.83
CA TRP A 101 -1.54 -5.78 -7.71
C TRP A 101 -0.79 -5.93 -6.37
N LEU A 102 -1.42 -5.40 -5.32
CA LEU A 102 -0.95 -5.55 -3.95
C LEU A 102 -2.16 -5.53 -3.01
N ASN A 103 -2.14 -6.33 -1.94
CA ASN A 103 -3.20 -6.29 -0.95
C ASN A 103 -3.22 -4.97 -0.18
N PHE A 104 -4.37 -4.63 0.41
CA PHE A 104 -4.58 -3.36 1.09
C PHE A 104 -3.56 -3.10 2.22
N ARG A 105 -3.23 -4.11 3.00
CA ARG A 105 -2.30 -3.97 4.13
C ARG A 105 -0.92 -3.52 3.69
N MET A 106 -0.40 -4.15 2.65
CA MET A 106 0.91 -3.79 2.09
C MET A 106 0.87 -2.42 1.42
N ARG A 107 -0.21 -2.04 0.73
CA ARG A 107 -0.38 -0.66 0.22
C ARG A 107 -0.29 0.36 1.35
N ALA A 108 -0.99 0.14 2.46
CA ALA A 108 -0.96 1.03 3.61
C ALA A 108 0.43 1.13 4.24
N MET A 109 1.14 0.01 4.35
CA MET A 109 2.52 -0.02 4.84
C MET A 109 3.47 0.75 3.92
N LEU A 110 3.38 0.56 2.59
CA LEU A 110 4.23 1.28 1.62
C LEU A 110 4.10 2.79 1.76
N VAL A 111 2.86 3.28 1.86
CA VAL A 111 2.60 4.72 2.02
C VAL A 111 3.10 5.23 3.36
N SER A 112 2.80 4.50 4.44
CA SER A 112 3.27 4.84 5.78
C SER A 112 4.80 4.89 5.85
N PHE A 113 5.48 3.92 5.25
CA PHE A 113 6.94 3.90 5.18
C PHE A 113 7.48 5.11 4.43
N PHE A 114 6.95 5.40 3.26
CA PHE A 114 7.36 6.54 2.43
C PHE A 114 7.19 7.89 3.15
N CYS A 115 6.02 8.10 3.76
CA CYS A 115 5.68 9.39 4.34
C CYS A 115 6.22 9.61 5.76
N HIS A 116 6.46 8.53 6.54
CA HIS A 116 6.83 8.65 7.95
C HIS A 116 8.23 8.16 8.26
N HIS A 117 8.73 7.09 7.61
CA HIS A 117 10.10 6.63 7.84
C HIS A 117 11.09 7.39 6.93
N LEU A 118 10.73 7.58 5.65
CA LEU A 118 11.56 8.35 4.73
C LEU A 118 11.27 9.86 4.77
N ASP A 119 10.22 10.27 5.46
CA ASP A 119 9.76 11.67 5.60
C ASP A 119 9.54 12.41 4.27
N GLN A 120 9.05 11.70 3.25
CA GLN A 120 8.81 12.27 1.93
C GLN A 120 7.37 12.78 1.75
N ASP A 121 7.18 13.74 0.84
CA ASP A 121 5.85 14.24 0.48
C ASP A 121 5.03 13.13 -0.19
N TRP A 122 3.81 12.95 0.26
CA TRP A 122 2.91 11.91 -0.23
C TRP A 122 2.66 11.98 -1.74
N ARG A 123 2.72 13.18 -2.34
CA ARG A 123 2.46 13.42 -3.77
C ARG A 123 3.48 12.71 -4.65
N ASP A 124 4.75 12.68 -4.23
CA ASP A 124 5.81 12.00 -4.99
C ASP A 124 5.58 10.49 -5.07
N GLY A 125 5.12 9.87 -3.98
CA GLY A 125 4.80 8.43 -3.95
C GLY A 125 3.45 8.08 -4.58
N ALA A 126 2.43 8.94 -4.43
CA ALA A 126 1.08 8.67 -4.90
C ALA A 126 1.04 8.50 -6.43
N ASN A 127 1.65 9.41 -7.17
CA ASN A 127 1.69 9.35 -8.64
C ASN A 127 2.44 8.12 -9.16
N PHE A 128 3.49 7.70 -8.47
CA PHE A 128 4.21 6.47 -8.81
C PHE A 128 3.30 5.24 -8.67
N LEU A 129 2.69 5.04 -7.50
CA LEU A 129 1.82 3.87 -7.25
C LEU A 129 0.54 3.90 -8.11
N ALA A 130 0.00 5.07 -8.43
CA ALA A 130 -1.14 5.20 -9.34
C ALA A 130 -0.88 4.54 -10.69
N ARG A 131 0.35 4.67 -11.21
CA ARG A 131 0.76 4.08 -12.50
C ARG A 131 1.02 2.57 -12.42
N GLN A 132 1.21 2.03 -11.21
CA GLN A 132 1.48 0.60 -11.04
C GLN A 132 0.19 -0.22 -10.88
N PHE A 133 -0.86 0.34 -10.28
CA PHE A 133 -2.04 -0.44 -9.92
C PHE A 133 -2.98 -0.71 -11.09
N LEU A 134 -3.25 -1.99 -11.40
CA LEU A 134 -4.28 -2.42 -12.33
C LEU A 134 -5.70 -2.05 -11.89
N ASP A 135 -5.90 -1.86 -10.60
CA ASP A 135 -7.17 -1.45 -10.01
C ASP A 135 -7.19 0.02 -9.59
N TYR A 136 -6.36 0.85 -10.26
CA TYR A 136 -6.32 2.28 -10.00
C TYR A 136 -7.69 2.92 -10.20
N GLU A 137 -8.08 3.69 -9.21
CA GLU A 137 -9.29 4.52 -9.18
C GLU A 137 -8.95 5.78 -8.38
N PRO A 138 -8.92 6.96 -9.00
CA PRO A 138 -8.42 8.18 -8.36
C PRO A 138 -9.17 8.52 -7.08
N GLY A 139 -10.49 8.38 -7.07
CA GLY A 139 -11.32 8.64 -5.90
C GLY A 139 -11.06 7.72 -4.72
N ILE A 140 -10.43 6.57 -4.94
CA ILE A 140 -10.00 5.66 -3.87
C ILE A 140 -8.53 5.87 -3.56
N HIS A 141 -7.70 5.98 -4.59
CA HIS A 141 -6.24 6.00 -4.46
C HIS A 141 -5.76 7.20 -3.64
N PHE A 142 -6.10 8.42 -4.06
CA PHE A 142 -5.61 9.63 -3.39
C PHE A 142 -6.11 9.79 -1.96
N PRO A 143 -7.41 9.63 -1.64
CA PRO A 143 -7.86 9.68 -0.25
C PRO A 143 -7.24 8.60 0.63
N GLN A 144 -7.10 7.36 0.14
CA GLN A 144 -6.47 6.30 0.91
C GLN A 144 -4.99 6.56 1.12
N PHE A 145 -4.30 7.10 0.12
CA PHE A 145 -2.90 7.49 0.24
C PHE A 145 -2.73 8.56 1.33
N GLN A 146 -3.53 9.62 1.27
CA GLN A 146 -3.51 10.70 2.26
C GLN A 146 -3.91 10.24 3.68
N MET A 147 -4.84 9.28 3.80
CA MET A 147 -5.15 8.66 5.10
C MET A 147 -3.93 7.98 5.73
N GLN A 148 -3.09 7.31 4.95
CA GLN A 148 -1.88 6.68 5.45
C GLN A 148 -0.74 7.69 5.65
N ALA A 149 -0.68 8.73 4.84
CA ALA A 149 0.24 9.85 5.00
C ALA A 149 -0.07 10.75 6.22
N GLY A 150 -1.28 10.61 6.80
CA GLY A 150 -1.73 11.39 7.96
C GLY A 150 -2.21 12.80 7.63
N THR A 151 -2.47 13.13 6.37
CA THR A 151 -2.86 14.48 5.91
C THR A 151 -4.37 14.73 5.86
N THR A 152 -5.19 13.81 6.37
CA THR A 152 -6.65 13.96 6.40
C THR A 152 -7.17 14.67 7.66
N GLY A 153 -6.41 14.62 8.76
CA GLY A 153 -6.79 15.21 10.05
C GLY A 153 -7.90 14.49 10.81
N ILE A 154 -8.52 13.47 10.22
CA ILE A 154 -9.67 12.74 10.82
C ILE A 154 -9.20 11.45 11.49
N ASN A 155 -8.19 10.81 10.93
CA ASN A 155 -7.72 9.51 11.39
C ASN A 155 -6.47 9.66 12.25
N THR A 156 -6.33 8.81 13.27
CA THR A 156 -5.07 8.64 13.98
C THR A 156 -3.99 8.23 13.00
N ILE A 157 -2.85 8.89 13.04
CA ILE A 157 -1.67 8.54 12.24
C ILE A 157 -1.23 7.13 12.63
N ARG A 158 -1.06 6.27 11.62
CA ARG A 158 -0.63 4.88 11.80
C ARG A 158 0.72 4.71 11.14
N ILE A 159 1.75 4.59 11.96
CA ILE A 159 3.09 4.26 11.50
C ILE A 159 3.23 2.74 11.57
N TYR A 160 3.35 2.11 10.41
CA TYR A 160 3.53 0.66 10.31
C TYR A 160 5.01 0.32 10.48
N ASN A 161 5.33 -0.51 11.47
CA ASN A 161 6.67 -1.08 11.57
C ASN A 161 6.85 -2.14 10.46
N PRO A 162 7.76 -1.94 9.48
CA PRO A 162 7.90 -2.84 8.33
C PRO A 162 8.39 -4.23 8.71
N VAL A 163 9.24 -4.36 9.73
CA VAL A 163 9.71 -5.66 10.24
C VAL A 163 8.55 -6.43 10.85
N LYS A 164 7.78 -5.80 11.74
CA LYS A 164 6.60 -6.44 12.32
C LYS A 164 5.54 -6.82 11.28
N GLN A 165 5.33 -6.00 10.24
CA GLN A 165 4.42 -6.36 9.14
C GLN A 165 4.95 -7.57 8.36
N SER A 166 6.26 -7.68 8.22
CA SER A 166 6.92 -8.81 7.59
C SER A 166 6.69 -10.11 8.39
N GLU A 167 6.97 -10.09 9.68
CA GLU A 167 6.76 -11.23 10.57
C GLU A 167 5.29 -11.68 10.65
N ASP A 168 4.36 -10.73 10.75
CA ASP A 168 2.94 -11.01 10.90
C ASP A 168 2.30 -11.57 9.59
N HIS A 169 2.84 -11.24 8.40
CA HIS A 169 2.18 -11.50 7.12
C HIS A 169 2.97 -12.40 6.16
N ASP A 170 4.25 -12.62 6.41
CA ASP A 170 5.11 -13.53 5.62
C ASP A 170 6.09 -14.29 6.53
N LYS A 171 5.57 -14.91 7.56
CA LYS A 171 6.33 -15.55 8.63
C LYS A 171 7.47 -16.44 8.13
N GLU A 172 7.24 -17.16 7.03
CA GLU A 172 8.22 -18.06 6.42
C GLU A 172 9.11 -17.39 5.35
N GLY A 173 8.89 -16.09 5.10
CA GLY A 173 9.65 -15.33 4.09
C GLY A 173 9.38 -15.76 2.64
N VAL A 174 8.24 -16.41 2.38
CA VAL A 174 7.93 -16.95 1.03
C VAL A 174 7.71 -15.81 0.03
N PHE A 175 6.98 -14.79 0.43
CA PHE A 175 6.72 -13.62 -0.40
C PHE A 175 8.01 -12.82 -0.62
N ILE A 176 8.79 -12.61 0.43
CA ILE A 176 10.08 -11.91 0.35
C ILE A 176 11.03 -12.63 -0.61
N LYS A 177 11.26 -13.93 -0.42
CA LYS A 177 12.19 -14.72 -1.28
C LYS A 177 11.73 -14.76 -2.74
N LYS A 178 10.42 -14.74 -2.98
CA LYS A 178 9.87 -14.67 -4.34
C LYS A 178 10.25 -13.38 -5.06
N TRP A 179 10.17 -12.25 -4.37
CA TRP A 179 10.32 -10.92 -4.98
C TRP A 179 11.72 -10.31 -4.79
N ILE A 180 12.50 -10.88 -3.88
CA ILE A 180 13.90 -10.51 -3.62
C ILE A 180 14.77 -11.76 -3.76
N PRO A 181 15.10 -12.19 -5.00
CA PRO A 181 15.92 -13.36 -5.24
C PRO A 181 17.28 -13.30 -4.53
N GLU A 182 17.79 -12.10 -4.28
CA GLU A 182 19.02 -11.83 -3.55
C GLU A 182 18.99 -12.39 -2.11
N LEU A 183 17.80 -12.53 -1.54
CA LEU A 183 17.59 -13.09 -0.20
C LEU A 183 17.20 -14.60 -0.22
N ALA A 184 17.28 -15.27 -1.36
CA ALA A 184 16.87 -16.68 -1.47
C ALA A 184 17.64 -17.61 -0.52
N SER A 185 18.93 -17.34 -0.31
CA SER A 185 19.80 -18.10 0.62
C SER A 185 19.71 -17.65 2.07
N CYS A 186 19.01 -16.53 2.36
CA CYS A 186 18.88 -16.03 3.72
C CYS A 186 18.04 -17.01 4.57
N PRO A 187 18.49 -17.36 5.78
CA PRO A 187 17.72 -18.19 6.70
C PRO A 187 16.36 -17.52 7.04
N THR A 188 15.32 -18.32 7.19
CA THR A 188 13.98 -17.82 7.54
C THR A 188 13.98 -17.02 8.84
N SER A 189 14.80 -17.41 9.80
CA SER A 189 14.95 -16.69 11.09
C SER A 189 15.51 -15.27 10.94
N SER A 190 16.19 -14.96 9.84
CA SER A 190 16.83 -13.66 9.60
C SER A 190 16.22 -12.90 8.42
N ILE A 191 15.24 -13.49 7.73
CA ILE A 191 14.70 -12.95 6.48
C ILE A 191 14.00 -11.59 6.65
N HIS A 192 13.51 -11.30 7.84
CA HIS A 192 12.81 -10.05 8.17
C HIS A 192 13.78 -8.92 8.51
N GLU A 193 14.98 -9.27 8.99
CA GLU A 193 16.06 -8.37 9.36
C GLU A 193 17.41 -8.89 8.83
N PRO A 194 17.58 -9.00 7.51
CA PRO A 194 18.74 -9.66 6.91
C PRO A 194 20.08 -8.94 7.20
N TRP A 195 20.03 -7.68 7.58
CA TRP A 195 21.23 -6.95 8.04
C TRP A 195 21.86 -7.54 9.30
N ASN A 196 21.13 -8.31 10.10
CA ASN A 196 21.67 -9.06 11.23
C ASN A 196 22.43 -10.33 10.82
N TYR A 197 22.21 -10.81 9.60
CA TYR A 197 22.81 -12.03 9.06
C TYR A 197 23.98 -11.76 8.12
N TYR A 198 23.82 -10.78 7.22
CA TYR A 198 24.90 -10.40 6.31
C TYR A 198 25.83 -9.40 6.99
N SER A 199 27.15 -9.63 6.86
CA SER A 199 28.13 -8.66 7.33
C SER A 199 28.07 -7.38 6.48
N THR A 200 28.53 -6.27 7.03
CA THR A 200 28.58 -4.96 6.37
C THR A 200 29.35 -4.95 5.04
N ASN A 201 30.12 -6.00 4.75
CA ASN A 201 30.87 -6.16 3.50
C ASN A 201 30.08 -6.91 2.41
N ASP A 202 28.98 -7.56 2.73
CA ASP A 202 28.08 -8.19 1.77
C ASP A 202 27.06 -7.16 1.29
N MET A 203 27.49 -6.32 0.35
CA MET A 203 26.80 -5.10 -0.11
C MET A 203 25.51 -5.34 -0.89
N PHE A 204 24.61 -6.20 -0.48
CA PHE A 204 23.33 -6.39 -1.17
C PHE A 204 22.14 -5.68 -0.53
N LEU A 205 22.27 -5.22 0.68
CA LEU A 205 21.21 -4.53 1.40
C LEU A 205 21.60 -3.09 1.57
N SER A 206 21.09 -2.32 0.66
CA SER A 206 21.31 -0.93 0.47
C SER A 206 21.26 -0.07 1.74
N LEU A 207 21.98 0.85 1.72
CA LEU A 207 22.07 2.30 1.85
C LEU A 207 21.12 3.03 2.79
N ILE A 208 20.03 2.47 3.31
CA ILE A 208 19.17 3.14 4.28
C ILE A 208 19.24 2.41 5.61
N HIS A 209 20.42 2.45 6.23
CA HIS A 209 20.51 2.32 7.69
C HIS A 209 20.25 3.72 8.27
N ILE A 210 18.99 4.00 8.55
CA ILE A 210 18.58 5.13 9.39
C ILE A 210 18.45 4.64 10.81
#